data_8ac0e2c0380fc94217963062b79567c4
#
_entry.id   8ac0e2c0380fc94217963062b79567c4
#
_cell.length_a   1.000
_cell.length_b   1.000
_cell.length_c   1.000
_cell.angle_alpha   90.00
_cell.angle_beta   90.00
_cell.angle_gamma   90.00
#
_symmetry.space_group_name_H-M   'P 1'
#
loop_
_entity.id
_entity.type
_entity.pdbx_description
1 polymer ?
#
loop_
_entity_poly.entity_id
_entity_poly.type
_entity_poly.pdbx_seq_one_letter_code
_entity_poly.pdbx_strand_id
1 'polypeptide(L)'
;MLDLKFVRENPDIVKQNIKNKFQDSKLPLVDEVIALDAENRTTQKEADDLRASRNKLSKQIGALMGQGKKEEAEEVKKQVSANSARLTELEAKEAELSEKILKIMMTIPNIIDSSVPIGKDDSQNVEIERFGEPVVPDFEIPYHTDIMESFNGIDLDAARRVAGNGFYYLMGDIARLHSAVIAYARDFMINRGFTYCVPPFMIRSNVVIGVMSFAEMDAMMYKIEGEDLYLIGTSEHSMIGKFIDTITPETQLPLTLTSYSPCFRKEKGAHGIEERGVYRIHQFEKQEMIVVCKPEESPMWYDKLWQNTVDLFRSMDIPVRTLECCSGDLADLKVKSCDVEAWSPRQKKYFEVGSCSNLGDAQARRLKIRVQGEDGSKYLAHTLNNTVVAPPRMLIAFLENNLQADGSVRIPEVLRPYMGGMEAMVPKKNK
;
A
#
# COMPACT_ATOMS: atom_id res chain seq x y z
N MET A 1 1.52 11.33 2.14
CA MET A 1 1.17 12.78 2.23
C MET A 1 2.47 13.54 2.48
N LEU A 2 2.68 14.62 1.74
CA LEU A 2 3.83 15.50 1.97
C LEU A 2 3.69 16.29 3.28
N ASP A 3 4.80 16.87 3.74
CA ASP A 3 4.78 17.88 4.79
C ASP A 3 4.23 19.21 4.25
N LEU A 4 3.25 19.80 4.92
CA LEU A 4 2.64 21.07 4.49
C LEU A 4 3.66 22.23 4.49
N LYS A 5 4.60 22.22 5.45
CA LYS A 5 5.69 23.19 5.49
C LYS A 5 6.61 23.03 4.27
N PHE A 6 6.93 21.77 3.90
CA PHE A 6 7.71 21.51 2.69
C PHE A 6 7.02 22.04 1.43
N VAL A 7 5.71 21.80 1.27
CA VAL A 7 4.93 22.31 0.12
C VAL A 7 4.97 23.82 0.05
N ARG A 8 4.82 24.50 1.19
CA ARG A 8 4.86 25.96 1.28
C ARG A 8 6.24 26.56 0.94
N GLU A 9 7.31 25.90 1.40
CA GLU A 9 8.68 26.38 1.21
C GLU A 9 9.27 25.98 -0.15
N ASN A 10 8.73 24.95 -0.79
CA ASN A 10 9.24 24.39 -2.04
C ASN A 10 8.13 24.16 -3.09
N PRO A 11 7.26 25.14 -3.39
CA PRO A 11 6.12 24.94 -4.29
C PRO A 11 6.54 24.52 -5.71
N ASP A 12 7.66 25.04 -6.21
CA ASP A 12 8.16 24.73 -7.54
C ASP A 12 8.64 23.26 -7.66
N ILE A 13 9.26 22.72 -6.61
CA ILE A 13 9.65 21.31 -6.56
C ILE A 13 8.39 20.44 -6.61
N VAL A 14 7.37 20.76 -5.82
CA VAL A 14 6.11 20.01 -5.79
C VAL A 14 5.40 20.07 -7.14
N LYS A 15 5.32 21.25 -7.76
CA LYS A 15 4.72 21.42 -9.09
C LYS A 15 5.49 20.66 -10.17
N GLN A 16 6.83 20.68 -10.12
CA GLN A 16 7.65 19.92 -11.06
C GLN A 16 7.43 18.42 -10.90
N ASN A 17 7.32 17.92 -9.66
CA ASN A 17 7.01 16.52 -9.38
C ASN A 17 5.64 16.11 -9.95
N ILE A 18 4.61 16.96 -9.78
CA ILE A 18 3.28 16.75 -10.37
C ILE A 18 3.36 16.62 -11.91
N LYS A 19 4.14 17.50 -12.56
CA LYS A 19 4.38 17.43 -14.03
C LYS A 19 5.12 16.14 -14.39
N ASN A 20 6.15 15.77 -13.66
CA ASN A 20 6.90 14.54 -13.89
C ASN A 20 6.01 13.30 -13.79
N LYS A 21 4.95 13.35 -12.98
CA LYS A 21 3.94 12.29 -12.84
C LYS A 21 2.78 12.40 -13.84
N PHE A 22 2.83 13.36 -14.77
CA PHE A 22 1.77 13.61 -15.77
C PHE A 22 0.38 13.88 -15.16
N GLN A 23 0.37 14.56 -14.00
CA GLN A 23 -0.84 14.87 -13.24
C GLN A 23 -1.16 16.37 -13.23
N ASP A 24 -1.01 17.05 -14.35
CA ASP A 24 -1.10 18.53 -14.47
C ASP A 24 -2.40 19.14 -13.91
N SER A 25 -3.49 18.37 -13.90
CA SER A 25 -4.75 18.78 -13.27
C SER A 25 -4.63 19.08 -11.77
N LYS A 26 -3.59 18.57 -11.11
CA LYS A 26 -3.32 18.80 -9.69
C LYS A 26 -2.45 20.05 -9.42
N LEU A 27 -1.88 20.68 -10.43
CA LEU A 27 -1.03 21.87 -10.26
C LEU A 27 -1.69 23.01 -9.48
N PRO A 28 -2.97 23.37 -9.72
CA PRO A 28 -3.66 24.43 -8.97
C PRO A 28 -3.77 24.13 -7.47
N LEU A 29 -3.80 22.85 -7.07
CA LEU A 29 -3.93 22.45 -5.67
C LEU A 29 -2.76 22.90 -4.80
N VAL A 30 -1.57 23.07 -5.39
CA VAL A 30 -0.38 23.54 -4.67
C VAL A 30 -0.56 24.98 -4.20
N ASP A 31 -1.01 25.87 -5.08
CA ASP A 31 -1.24 27.27 -4.72
C ASP A 31 -2.46 27.41 -3.79
N GLU A 32 -3.51 26.61 -4.02
CA GLU A 32 -4.71 26.59 -3.19
C GLU A 32 -4.38 26.18 -1.75
N VAL A 33 -3.62 25.11 -1.54
CA VAL A 33 -3.28 24.65 -0.19
C VAL A 33 -2.37 25.64 0.54
N ILE A 34 -1.48 26.32 -0.17
CA ILE A 34 -0.62 27.39 0.41
C ILE A 34 -1.47 28.58 0.87
N ALA A 35 -2.46 28.99 0.06
CA ALA A 35 -3.37 30.05 0.43
C ALA A 35 -4.24 29.70 1.64
N LEU A 36 -4.81 28.49 1.66
CA LEU A 36 -5.59 27.96 2.78
C LEU A 36 -4.74 27.83 4.06
N ASP A 37 -3.48 27.40 3.96
CA ASP A 37 -2.56 27.36 5.09
C ASP A 37 -2.27 28.75 5.66
N ALA A 38 -2.07 29.75 4.80
CA ALA A 38 -1.86 31.14 5.22
C ALA A 38 -3.09 31.68 5.97
N GLU A 39 -4.30 31.42 5.46
CA GLU A 39 -5.56 31.79 6.09
C GLU A 39 -5.74 31.05 7.44
N ASN A 40 -5.46 29.75 7.48
CA ASN A 40 -5.58 28.94 8.70
C ASN A 40 -4.63 29.45 9.80
N ARG A 41 -3.38 29.75 9.46
CA ARG A 41 -2.41 30.30 10.41
C ARG A 41 -2.84 31.67 10.96
N THR A 42 -3.45 32.51 10.12
CA THR A 42 -4.00 33.80 10.56
C THR A 42 -5.18 33.57 11.51
N THR A 43 -6.08 32.64 11.17
CA THR A 43 -7.24 32.26 12.00
C THR A 43 -6.79 31.71 13.36
N GLN A 44 -5.80 30.81 13.36
CA GLN A 44 -5.22 30.24 14.60
C GLN A 44 -4.61 31.32 15.49
N LYS A 45 -3.85 32.25 14.90
CA LYS A 45 -3.22 33.34 15.65
C LYS A 45 -4.29 34.23 16.30
N GLU A 46 -5.34 34.62 15.58
CA GLU A 46 -6.44 35.41 16.15
C GLU A 46 -7.15 34.65 17.29
N ALA A 47 -7.39 33.35 17.11
CA ALA A 47 -7.98 32.50 18.14
C ALA A 47 -7.10 32.41 19.41
N ASP A 48 -5.79 32.26 19.23
CA ASP A 48 -4.86 32.21 20.36
C ASP A 48 -4.75 33.55 21.09
N ASP A 49 -4.75 34.65 20.37
CA ASP A 49 -4.78 36.02 20.95
C ASP A 49 -6.07 36.22 21.77
N LEU A 50 -7.22 35.74 21.28
CA LEU A 50 -8.48 35.80 22.00
C LEU A 50 -8.51 34.87 23.24
N ARG A 51 -7.92 33.67 23.15
CA ARG A 51 -7.76 32.77 24.32
C ARG A 51 -6.91 33.41 25.41
N ALA A 52 -5.80 34.04 25.04
CA ALA A 52 -4.94 34.77 25.95
C ALA A 52 -5.67 35.97 26.59
N SER A 53 -6.37 36.76 25.76
CA SER A 53 -7.19 37.88 26.20
C SER A 53 -8.29 37.45 27.20
N ARG A 54 -9.03 36.38 26.89
CA ARG A 54 -10.06 35.81 27.76
C ARG A 54 -9.48 35.46 29.13
N ASN A 55 -8.33 34.83 29.19
CA ASN A 55 -7.69 34.46 30.44
C ASN A 55 -7.28 35.70 31.28
N LYS A 56 -6.80 36.76 30.62
CA LYS A 56 -6.44 38.03 31.24
C LYS A 56 -7.71 38.74 31.80
N LEU A 57 -8.75 38.86 30.97
CA LEU A 57 -10.03 39.50 31.34
C LEU A 57 -10.73 38.75 32.48
N SER A 58 -10.69 37.41 32.51
CA SER A 58 -11.25 36.61 33.60
C SER A 58 -10.57 36.89 34.93
N LYS A 59 -9.24 37.06 34.94
CA LYS A 59 -8.51 37.49 36.15
C LYS A 59 -8.89 38.93 36.58
N GLN A 60 -9.09 39.83 35.61
CA GLN A 60 -9.51 41.20 35.87
C GLN A 60 -10.90 41.26 36.48
N ILE A 61 -11.86 40.47 36.00
CA ILE A 61 -13.19 40.37 36.60
C ILE A 61 -13.10 39.97 38.06
N GLY A 62 -12.30 38.95 38.40
CA GLY A 62 -12.09 38.52 39.78
C GLY A 62 -11.55 39.65 40.67
N ALA A 63 -10.58 40.41 40.18
CA ALA A 63 -9.99 41.55 40.91
C ALA A 63 -11.00 42.68 41.10
N LEU A 64 -11.76 43.06 40.06
CA LEU A 64 -12.79 44.12 40.13
C LEU A 64 -13.93 43.74 41.08
N MET A 65 -14.37 42.47 41.04
CA MET A 65 -15.39 41.97 41.97
C MET A 65 -14.91 42.00 43.43
N GLY A 66 -13.64 41.63 43.65
CA GLY A 66 -13.01 41.73 44.99
C GLY A 66 -12.88 43.16 45.52
N GLN A 67 -12.82 44.16 44.62
CA GLN A 67 -12.76 45.60 44.92
C GLN A 67 -14.17 46.24 45.04
N GLY A 68 -15.24 45.49 44.82
CA GLY A 68 -16.61 46.01 44.83
C GLY A 68 -17.02 46.80 43.59
N LYS A 69 -16.21 46.84 42.55
CA LYS A 69 -16.43 47.58 41.28
C LYS A 69 -17.30 46.83 40.30
N LYS A 70 -18.58 46.65 40.62
CA LYS A 70 -19.52 45.77 39.91
C LYS A 70 -19.79 46.25 38.48
N GLU A 71 -19.94 47.54 38.24
CA GLU A 71 -20.21 48.09 36.92
C GLU A 71 -19.03 47.89 35.96
N GLU A 72 -17.80 48.13 36.41
CA GLU A 72 -16.59 47.88 35.63
C GLU A 72 -16.45 46.38 35.35
N ALA A 73 -16.77 45.51 36.28
CA ALA A 73 -16.75 44.04 36.10
C ALA A 73 -17.79 43.58 35.07
N GLU A 74 -18.98 44.18 35.03
CA GLU A 74 -20.00 43.84 34.02
C GLU A 74 -19.54 44.23 32.60
N GLU A 75 -18.87 45.38 32.43
CA GLU A 75 -18.33 45.78 31.12
C GLU A 75 -17.25 44.78 30.63
N VAL A 76 -16.36 44.38 31.53
CA VAL A 76 -15.38 43.34 31.20
C VAL A 76 -16.01 41.99 30.88
N LYS A 77 -17.13 41.62 31.56
CA LYS A 77 -17.88 40.41 31.20
C LYS A 77 -18.49 40.47 29.81
N LYS A 78 -18.99 41.64 29.36
CA LYS A 78 -19.46 41.79 27.98
C LYS A 78 -18.35 41.59 26.96
N GLN A 79 -17.14 42.09 27.22
CA GLN A 79 -15.96 41.83 26.39
C GLN A 79 -15.62 40.34 26.33
N VAL A 80 -15.65 39.64 27.49
CA VAL A 80 -15.43 38.19 27.53
C VAL A 80 -16.47 37.43 26.70
N SER A 81 -17.75 37.85 26.79
CA SER A 81 -18.81 37.24 26.00
C SER A 81 -18.63 37.45 24.49
N ALA A 82 -18.28 38.68 24.08
CA ALA A 82 -17.97 38.97 22.66
C ALA A 82 -16.76 38.19 22.17
N ASN A 83 -15.68 38.14 22.95
CA ASN A 83 -14.49 37.35 22.63
C ASN A 83 -14.81 35.85 22.52
N SER A 84 -15.69 35.33 23.40
CA SER A 84 -16.09 33.92 23.37
C SER A 84 -16.92 33.59 22.10
N ALA A 85 -17.83 34.46 21.69
CA ALA A 85 -18.58 34.29 20.44
C ALA A 85 -17.64 34.28 19.23
N ARG A 86 -16.72 35.25 19.15
CA ARG A 86 -15.73 35.31 18.06
C ARG A 86 -14.80 34.11 18.05
N LEU A 87 -14.38 33.63 19.22
CA LEU A 87 -13.55 32.43 19.34
C LEU A 87 -14.27 31.19 18.78
N THR A 88 -15.58 31.03 19.08
CA THR A 88 -16.38 29.91 18.54
C THR A 88 -16.43 29.96 16.98
N GLU A 89 -16.60 31.15 16.40
CA GLU A 89 -16.57 31.32 14.93
C GLU A 89 -15.21 30.94 14.33
N LEU A 90 -14.11 31.38 14.98
CA LEU A 90 -12.75 31.07 14.53
C LEU A 90 -12.43 29.59 14.65
N GLU A 91 -12.85 28.93 15.72
CA GLU A 91 -12.69 27.49 15.90
C GLU A 91 -13.43 26.68 14.85
N ALA A 92 -14.64 27.08 14.49
CA ALA A 92 -15.40 26.47 13.40
C ALA A 92 -14.69 26.67 12.05
N LYS A 93 -14.19 27.89 11.78
CA LYS A 93 -13.43 28.20 10.57
C LYS A 93 -12.11 27.42 10.51
N GLU A 94 -11.39 27.32 11.61
CA GLU A 94 -10.16 26.54 11.71
C GLU A 94 -10.40 25.05 11.38
N ALA A 95 -11.49 24.48 11.90
CA ALA A 95 -11.87 23.11 11.59
C ALA A 95 -12.17 22.91 10.10
N GLU A 96 -12.92 23.82 9.48
CA GLU A 96 -13.23 23.79 8.05
C GLU A 96 -11.96 23.91 7.17
N LEU A 97 -11.09 24.89 7.49
CA LEU A 97 -9.83 25.09 6.78
C LEU A 97 -8.91 23.86 6.91
N SER A 98 -8.80 23.31 8.12
CA SER A 98 -7.98 22.11 8.37
C SER A 98 -8.47 20.90 7.57
N GLU A 99 -9.78 20.72 7.45
CA GLU A 99 -10.37 19.64 6.64
C GLU A 99 -10.06 19.82 5.14
N LYS A 100 -10.22 21.06 4.62
CA LYS A 100 -9.89 21.37 3.22
C LYS A 100 -8.43 21.17 2.92
N ILE A 101 -7.53 21.67 3.78
CA ILE A 101 -6.09 21.49 3.67
C ILE A 101 -5.75 20.00 3.65
N LEU A 102 -6.30 19.22 4.57
CA LEU A 102 -6.05 17.80 4.64
C LEU A 102 -6.45 17.07 3.35
N LYS A 103 -7.65 17.36 2.81
CA LYS A 103 -8.13 16.75 1.55
C LYS A 103 -7.20 17.05 0.39
N ILE A 104 -6.74 18.29 0.25
CA ILE A 104 -5.79 18.68 -0.81
C ILE A 104 -4.45 17.98 -0.60
N MET A 105 -3.89 18.02 0.61
CA MET A 105 -2.62 17.38 0.95
C MET A 105 -2.64 15.87 0.71
N MET A 106 -3.79 15.21 0.90
CA MET A 106 -3.96 13.79 0.59
C MET A 106 -4.07 13.51 -0.92
N THR A 107 -4.31 14.53 -1.73
CA THR A 107 -4.42 14.43 -3.19
C THR A 107 -3.10 14.74 -3.90
N ILE A 108 -2.27 15.62 -3.32
CA ILE A 108 -0.94 15.94 -3.85
C ILE A 108 -0.04 14.69 -3.72
N PRO A 109 0.60 14.24 -4.84
CA PRO A 109 1.44 13.05 -4.82
C PRO A 109 2.73 13.26 -4.03
N ASN A 110 3.28 12.17 -3.52
CA ASN A 110 4.60 12.16 -2.88
C ASN A 110 5.70 12.54 -3.89
N ILE A 111 6.81 13.07 -3.39
CA ILE A 111 7.97 13.36 -4.24
C ILE A 111 8.63 12.03 -4.63
N ILE A 112 8.79 11.81 -5.92
CA ILE A 112 9.48 10.63 -6.45
C ILE A 112 10.98 10.75 -6.24
N ASP A 113 11.65 9.60 -6.09
CA ASP A 113 13.11 9.53 -6.04
C ASP A 113 13.72 10.02 -7.35
N SER A 114 14.88 10.67 -7.27
CA SER A 114 15.58 11.22 -8.43
C SER A 114 16.02 10.18 -9.46
N SER A 115 16.13 8.92 -9.06
CA SER A 115 16.47 7.80 -9.93
C SER A 115 15.28 7.23 -10.72
N VAL A 116 14.05 7.64 -10.38
CA VAL A 116 12.84 7.17 -11.07
C VAL A 116 12.84 7.67 -12.53
N PRO A 117 12.72 6.77 -13.51
CA PRO A 117 12.63 7.17 -14.92
C PRO A 117 11.36 7.99 -15.17
N ILE A 118 11.49 9.04 -15.97
CA ILE A 118 10.34 9.85 -16.38
C ILE A 118 9.65 9.16 -17.56
N GLY A 119 8.39 8.80 -17.36
CA GLY A 119 7.57 8.13 -18.36
C GLY A 119 6.10 8.29 -18.05
N LYS A 120 5.23 8.17 -19.06
CA LYS A 120 3.81 8.49 -18.97
C LYS A 120 2.98 7.36 -18.34
N ASP A 121 3.30 6.13 -18.67
CA ASP A 121 2.57 4.92 -18.26
C ASP A 121 3.48 3.69 -18.21
N ASP A 122 2.94 2.54 -17.84
CA ASP A 122 3.63 1.27 -17.65
C ASP A 122 4.42 0.79 -18.88
N SER A 123 4.05 1.20 -20.10
CA SER A 123 4.80 0.88 -21.33
C SER A 123 6.20 1.49 -21.36
N GLN A 124 6.46 2.47 -20.50
CA GLN A 124 7.74 3.17 -20.36
C GLN A 124 8.53 2.77 -19.11
N ASN A 125 8.09 1.72 -18.40
CA ASN A 125 8.87 1.12 -17.33
C ASN A 125 10.18 0.55 -17.88
N VAL A 126 11.25 0.64 -17.08
CA VAL A 126 12.61 0.31 -17.52
C VAL A 126 13.04 -1.04 -16.97
N GLU A 127 13.37 -1.99 -17.86
CA GLU A 127 13.97 -3.26 -17.46
C GLU A 127 15.34 -3.01 -16.84
N ILE A 128 15.56 -3.53 -15.62
CA ILE A 128 16.82 -3.38 -14.90
C ILE A 128 17.68 -4.62 -15.07
N GLU A 129 17.14 -5.81 -14.78
CA GLU A 129 17.91 -7.05 -14.79
C GLU A 129 17.01 -8.27 -15.05
N ARG A 130 17.60 -9.29 -15.64
CA ARG A 130 16.99 -10.61 -15.84
C ARG A 130 17.71 -11.67 -15.01
N PHE A 131 16.93 -12.58 -14.47
CA PHE A 131 17.39 -13.66 -13.61
C PHE A 131 16.89 -14.99 -14.16
N GLY A 132 17.82 -15.84 -14.64
CA GLY A 132 17.51 -17.09 -15.30
C GLY A 132 17.17 -16.93 -16.79
N GLU A 133 17.45 -17.97 -17.54
CA GLU A 133 17.21 -17.99 -18.98
C GLU A 133 15.75 -18.34 -19.28
N PRO A 134 15.03 -17.52 -20.06
CA PRO A 134 13.69 -17.85 -20.51
C PRO A 134 13.73 -19.02 -21.50
N VAL A 135 12.97 -20.08 -21.21
CA VAL A 135 12.88 -21.27 -22.05
C VAL A 135 11.49 -21.33 -22.68
N VAL A 136 11.45 -21.68 -23.97
CA VAL A 136 10.22 -22.04 -24.67
C VAL A 136 10.35 -23.50 -25.07
N PRO A 137 9.51 -24.41 -24.54
CA PRO A 137 9.58 -25.82 -24.90
C PRO A 137 9.17 -26.04 -26.37
N ASP A 138 9.47 -27.22 -26.91
CA ASP A 138 9.15 -27.61 -28.27
C ASP A 138 7.72 -28.17 -28.44
N PHE A 139 6.91 -28.11 -27.38
CA PHE A 139 5.50 -28.49 -27.38
C PHE A 139 4.61 -27.28 -27.04
N GLU A 140 3.34 -27.36 -27.43
CA GLU A 140 2.35 -26.31 -27.14
C GLU A 140 1.98 -26.32 -25.66
N ILE A 141 2.02 -25.13 -25.03
CA ILE A 141 1.57 -24.93 -23.66
C ILE A 141 0.12 -24.46 -23.71
N PRO A 142 -0.82 -25.23 -23.13
CA PRO A 142 -2.23 -24.83 -23.04
C PRO A 142 -2.42 -23.60 -22.14
N TYR A 143 -3.60 -23.00 -22.22
CA TYR A 143 -3.96 -21.94 -21.30
C TYR A 143 -3.97 -22.46 -19.85
N HIS A 144 -3.64 -21.62 -18.88
CA HIS A 144 -3.46 -22.09 -17.50
C HIS A 144 -4.69 -22.76 -16.91
N THR A 145 -5.90 -22.32 -17.29
CA THR A 145 -7.14 -23.02 -16.85
C THR A 145 -7.27 -24.40 -17.45
N ASP A 146 -6.87 -24.58 -18.71
CA ASP A 146 -6.93 -25.88 -19.37
C ASP A 146 -5.94 -26.87 -18.73
N ILE A 147 -4.76 -26.37 -18.32
CA ILE A 147 -3.80 -27.14 -17.51
C ILE A 147 -4.48 -27.53 -16.19
N MET A 148 -5.05 -26.57 -15.44
CA MET A 148 -5.69 -26.86 -14.15
C MET A 148 -6.89 -27.83 -14.29
N GLU A 149 -7.68 -27.70 -15.36
CA GLU A 149 -8.80 -28.59 -15.66
C GLU A 149 -8.32 -30.03 -15.91
N SER A 150 -7.17 -30.25 -16.55
CA SER A 150 -6.59 -31.59 -16.75
C SER A 150 -6.28 -32.33 -15.45
N PHE A 151 -6.15 -31.59 -14.35
CA PHE A 151 -6.00 -32.13 -12.99
C PHE A 151 -7.33 -32.20 -12.23
N ASN A 152 -8.48 -31.86 -12.84
CA ASN A 152 -9.74 -31.58 -12.13
C ASN A 152 -9.53 -30.55 -11.00
N GLY A 153 -8.66 -29.57 -11.23
CA GLY A 153 -8.09 -28.67 -10.20
C GLY A 153 -8.74 -27.31 -10.11
N ILE A 154 -9.70 -26.98 -11.00
CA ILE A 154 -10.39 -25.69 -10.99
C ILE A 154 -11.85 -25.87 -11.42
N ASP A 155 -12.76 -25.09 -10.81
CA ASP A 155 -14.17 -24.98 -11.22
C ASP A 155 -14.61 -23.51 -11.20
N LEU A 156 -14.56 -22.89 -12.38
CA LEU A 156 -14.97 -21.49 -12.56
C LEU A 156 -16.50 -21.37 -12.70
N ASP A 157 -17.18 -22.40 -13.20
CA ASP A 157 -18.64 -22.38 -13.37
C ASP A 157 -19.38 -22.47 -12.02
N ALA A 158 -18.90 -23.31 -11.11
CA ALA A 158 -19.40 -23.31 -9.74
C ALA A 158 -19.14 -21.97 -9.03
N ALA A 159 -17.94 -21.41 -9.18
CA ALA A 159 -17.61 -20.11 -8.60
C ALA A 159 -18.52 -18.98 -9.12
N ARG A 160 -18.82 -18.99 -10.44
CA ARG A 160 -19.75 -18.04 -11.05
C ARG A 160 -21.16 -18.13 -10.47
N ARG A 161 -21.66 -19.34 -10.20
CA ARG A 161 -22.97 -19.54 -9.58
C ARG A 161 -23.03 -19.06 -8.14
N VAL A 162 -21.91 -19.15 -7.40
CA VAL A 162 -21.85 -18.82 -5.97
C VAL A 162 -21.55 -17.34 -5.73
N ALA A 163 -20.57 -16.77 -6.46
CA ALA A 163 -20.00 -15.46 -6.16
C ALA A 163 -19.93 -14.52 -7.37
N GLY A 164 -20.20 -15.01 -8.57
CA GLY A 164 -20.05 -14.25 -9.81
C GLY A 164 -18.70 -14.49 -10.50
N ASN A 165 -18.42 -13.69 -11.53
CA ASN A 165 -17.14 -13.74 -12.24
C ASN A 165 -16.00 -13.20 -11.36
N GLY A 166 -14.77 -13.62 -11.63
CA GLY A 166 -13.59 -13.18 -10.88
C GLY A 166 -13.38 -13.92 -9.55
N PHE A 167 -14.03 -15.07 -9.39
CA PHE A 167 -13.82 -16.01 -8.29
C PHE A 167 -13.51 -17.40 -8.84
N TYR A 168 -13.00 -18.28 -7.99
CA TYR A 168 -12.59 -19.63 -8.38
C TYR A 168 -12.81 -20.64 -7.24
N TYR A 169 -12.96 -21.91 -7.61
CA TYR A 169 -12.67 -23.02 -6.73
C TYR A 169 -11.39 -23.69 -7.23
N LEU A 170 -10.41 -23.87 -6.34
CA LEU A 170 -9.26 -24.74 -6.59
C LEU A 170 -9.50 -26.06 -5.87
N MET A 171 -9.07 -27.16 -6.49
CA MET A 171 -9.33 -28.51 -5.98
C MET A 171 -8.11 -29.43 -6.17
N GLY A 172 -8.06 -30.52 -5.41
CA GLY A 172 -7.08 -31.57 -5.57
C GLY A 172 -5.64 -31.08 -5.50
N ASP A 173 -4.82 -31.54 -6.44
CA ASP A 173 -3.38 -31.23 -6.46
C ASP A 173 -3.10 -29.76 -6.76
N ILE A 174 -3.95 -29.05 -7.52
CA ILE A 174 -3.83 -27.61 -7.75
C ILE A 174 -4.08 -26.82 -6.46
N ALA A 175 -5.10 -27.16 -5.68
CA ALA A 175 -5.34 -26.53 -4.37
C ALA A 175 -4.19 -26.81 -3.39
N ARG A 176 -3.65 -28.02 -3.44
CA ARG A 176 -2.48 -28.40 -2.64
C ARG A 176 -1.25 -27.59 -3.03
N LEU A 177 -0.98 -27.44 -4.33
CA LEU A 177 0.11 -26.61 -4.86
C LEU A 177 -0.03 -25.15 -4.42
N HIS A 178 -1.23 -24.58 -4.51
CA HIS A 178 -1.53 -23.24 -4.03
C HIS A 178 -1.13 -23.06 -2.56
N SER A 179 -1.54 -23.99 -1.69
CA SER A 179 -1.20 -23.96 -0.26
C SER A 179 0.28 -24.19 -0.01
N ALA A 180 0.91 -25.07 -0.79
CA ALA A 180 2.33 -25.38 -0.70
C ALA A 180 3.21 -24.14 -1.02
N VAL A 181 2.86 -23.39 -2.05
CA VAL A 181 3.57 -22.18 -2.44
C VAL A 181 3.51 -21.12 -1.34
N ILE A 182 2.34 -20.92 -0.71
CA ILE A 182 2.18 -20.00 0.43
C ILE A 182 3.01 -20.46 1.64
N ALA A 183 2.94 -21.75 1.98
CA ALA A 183 3.66 -22.29 3.11
C ALA A 183 5.18 -22.18 2.92
N TYR A 184 5.67 -22.48 1.72
CA TYR A 184 7.07 -22.31 1.35
C TYR A 184 7.50 -20.83 1.43
N ALA A 185 6.71 -19.91 0.86
CA ALA A 185 7.02 -18.49 0.88
C ALA A 185 7.08 -17.92 2.31
N ARG A 186 6.17 -18.36 3.19
CA ARG A 186 6.20 -18.02 4.61
C ARG A 186 7.51 -18.45 5.27
N ASP A 187 7.87 -19.73 5.13
CA ASP A 187 9.06 -20.30 5.75
C ASP A 187 10.34 -19.68 5.16
N PHE A 188 10.34 -19.41 3.86
CA PHE A 188 11.41 -18.69 3.15
C PHE A 188 11.68 -17.31 3.78
N MET A 189 10.63 -16.54 4.10
CA MET A 189 10.77 -15.24 4.74
C MET A 189 11.16 -15.32 6.22
N ILE A 190 10.63 -16.30 6.97
CA ILE A 190 11.03 -16.55 8.36
C ILE A 190 12.53 -16.87 8.42
N ASN A 191 13.03 -17.72 7.51
CA ASN A 191 14.45 -18.07 7.42
C ASN A 191 15.36 -16.88 7.04
N ARG A 192 14.78 -15.82 6.48
CA ARG A 192 15.46 -14.53 6.19
C ARG A 192 15.33 -13.51 7.31
N GLY A 193 14.83 -13.90 8.48
CA GLY A 193 14.74 -13.07 9.68
C GLY A 193 13.50 -12.19 9.76
N PHE A 194 12.48 -12.42 8.93
CA PHE A 194 11.21 -11.73 9.03
C PHE A 194 10.31 -12.37 10.07
N THR A 195 9.68 -11.55 10.89
CA THR A 195 8.67 -12.02 11.86
C THR A 195 7.36 -12.30 11.17
N TYR A 196 6.86 -13.51 11.26
CA TYR A 196 5.57 -13.90 10.69
C TYR A 196 4.39 -13.39 11.51
N CYS A 197 3.42 -12.78 10.85
CA CYS A 197 2.21 -12.22 11.44
C CYS A 197 0.96 -12.65 10.68
N VAL A 198 -0.13 -12.89 11.42
CA VAL A 198 -1.48 -13.03 10.87
C VAL A 198 -2.26 -11.78 11.30
N PRO A 199 -2.55 -10.84 10.39
CA PRO A 199 -3.19 -9.59 10.72
C PRO A 199 -4.74 -9.69 10.67
N PRO A 200 -5.46 -8.69 11.19
CA PRO A 200 -6.89 -8.52 10.88
C PRO A 200 -7.11 -8.37 9.37
N PHE A 201 -8.16 -9.01 8.83
CA PHE A 201 -8.50 -8.94 7.41
C PHE A 201 -9.54 -7.86 7.09
N MET A 202 -9.96 -7.13 8.10
CA MET A 202 -10.80 -5.94 8.01
C MET A 202 -10.16 -4.81 8.78
N ILE A 203 -10.22 -3.60 8.21
CA ILE A 203 -9.61 -2.40 8.79
C ILE A 203 -10.59 -1.23 8.78
N ARG A 204 -10.39 -0.27 9.67
CA ARG A 204 -11.21 0.94 9.76
C ARG A 204 -10.82 1.98 8.71
N SER A 205 -11.73 2.90 8.42
CA SER A 205 -11.51 3.99 7.46
C SER A 205 -10.26 4.83 7.73
N ASN A 206 -9.94 5.10 9.00
CA ASN A 206 -8.75 5.86 9.38
C ASN A 206 -7.44 5.16 9.02
N VAL A 207 -7.42 3.82 8.97
CA VAL A 207 -6.28 3.06 8.46
C VAL A 207 -6.26 3.10 6.93
N VAL A 208 -7.41 2.87 6.27
CA VAL A 208 -7.52 2.89 4.80
C VAL A 208 -6.95 4.18 4.22
N ILE A 209 -7.40 5.34 4.70
CA ILE A 209 -6.93 6.65 4.23
C ILE A 209 -5.44 6.92 4.55
N GLY A 210 -4.88 6.17 5.48
CA GLY A 210 -3.46 6.25 5.82
C GLY A 210 -2.56 5.48 4.85
N VAL A 211 -3.04 4.39 4.26
CA VAL A 211 -2.22 3.46 3.48
C VAL A 211 -2.39 3.59 1.96
N MET A 212 -3.44 4.26 1.48
CA MET A 212 -3.68 4.42 0.03
C MET A 212 -4.27 5.79 -0.31
N SER A 213 -4.32 6.10 -1.60
CA SER A 213 -5.01 7.28 -2.11
C SER A 213 -6.53 7.09 -2.16
N PHE A 214 -7.29 8.18 -2.26
CA PHE A 214 -8.74 8.11 -2.42
C PHE A 214 -9.17 7.39 -3.70
N ALA A 215 -8.41 7.58 -4.80
CA ALA A 215 -8.69 6.90 -6.06
C ALA A 215 -8.51 5.39 -5.95
N GLU A 216 -7.42 4.94 -5.32
CA GLU A 216 -7.18 3.51 -5.05
C GLU A 216 -8.26 2.92 -4.13
N MET A 217 -8.68 3.66 -3.10
CA MET A 217 -9.74 3.23 -2.19
C MET A 217 -11.05 2.95 -2.94
N ASP A 218 -11.52 3.85 -3.81
CA ASP A 218 -12.75 3.65 -4.58
C ASP A 218 -12.64 2.50 -5.58
N ALA A 219 -11.51 2.36 -6.24
CA ALA A 219 -11.27 1.32 -7.23
C ALA A 219 -11.10 -0.08 -6.62
N MET A 220 -10.56 -0.18 -5.41
CA MET A 220 -10.11 -1.44 -4.81
C MET A 220 -10.99 -1.95 -3.67
N MET A 221 -11.41 -1.08 -2.73
CA MET A 221 -11.85 -1.52 -1.41
C MET A 221 -13.33 -1.93 -1.36
N TYR A 222 -13.61 -3.11 -0.81
CA TYR A 222 -14.95 -3.49 -0.36
C TYR A 222 -15.22 -2.92 1.04
N LYS A 223 -16.35 -2.23 1.21
CA LYS A 223 -16.83 -1.73 2.49
C LYS A 223 -17.93 -2.65 3.03
N ILE A 224 -17.91 -2.91 4.33
CA ILE A 224 -19.00 -3.61 5.03
C ILE A 224 -20.13 -2.61 5.27
N GLU A 225 -21.33 -2.97 4.83
CA GLU A 225 -22.52 -2.13 5.01
C GLU A 225 -22.88 -2.01 6.51
N GLY A 226 -23.15 -0.78 6.96
CA GLY A 226 -23.49 -0.48 8.35
C GLY A 226 -22.32 -0.44 9.33
N GLU A 227 -21.09 -0.74 8.87
CA GLU A 227 -19.89 -0.80 9.71
C GLU A 227 -18.80 0.16 9.21
N ASP A 228 -17.94 0.65 10.10
CA ASP A 228 -16.69 1.32 9.71
C ASP A 228 -15.58 0.27 9.51
N LEU A 229 -15.84 -0.66 8.60
CA LEU A 229 -14.91 -1.73 8.25
C LEU A 229 -14.80 -1.92 6.74
N TYR A 230 -13.60 -2.22 6.29
CA TYR A 230 -13.24 -2.49 4.91
C TYR A 230 -12.44 -3.79 4.83
N LEU A 231 -12.75 -4.64 3.86
CA LEU A 231 -11.92 -5.81 3.56
C LEU A 231 -10.58 -5.36 2.99
N ILE A 232 -9.49 -5.94 3.45
CA ILE A 232 -8.15 -5.58 2.98
C ILE A 232 -7.90 -6.05 1.54
N GLY A 233 -7.25 -5.21 0.74
CA GLY A 233 -6.76 -5.57 -0.60
C GLY A 233 -5.36 -6.19 -0.60
N THR A 234 -4.68 -6.11 0.55
CA THR A 234 -3.36 -6.69 0.85
C THR A 234 -3.13 -6.64 2.36
N SER A 235 -2.34 -7.57 2.90
CA SER A 235 -1.97 -7.52 4.31
C SER A 235 -1.14 -6.30 4.69
N GLU A 236 -0.46 -5.65 3.74
CA GLU A 236 0.22 -4.38 3.95
C GLU A 236 -0.66 -3.37 4.69
N HIS A 237 -1.92 -3.23 4.27
CA HIS A 237 -2.85 -2.26 4.86
C HIS A 237 -2.99 -2.46 6.37
N SER A 238 -3.24 -3.69 6.78
CA SER A 238 -3.41 -4.05 8.18
C SER A 238 -2.10 -4.00 8.96
N MET A 239 -1.01 -4.44 8.32
CA MET A 239 0.31 -4.50 8.96
C MET A 239 0.90 -3.11 9.21
N ILE A 240 0.73 -2.18 8.28
CA ILE A 240 1.11 -0.77 8.49
C ILE A 240 0.15 -0.12 9.50
N GLY A 241 -1.14 -0.42 9.41
CA GLY A 241 -2.14 0.03 10.38
C GLY A 241 -1.86 -0.38 11.83
N LYS A 242 -1.12 -1.48 12.05
CA LYS A 242 -0.64 -1.91 13.37
C LYS A 242 0.10 -0.80 14.12
N PHE A 243 0.76 0.08 13.40
CA PHE A 243 1.59 1.14 13.97
C PHE A 243 0.91 2.51 14.05
N ILE A 244 -0.41 2.59 13.77
CA ILE A 244 -1.15 3.86 13.84
C ILE A 244 -0.97 4.54 15.20
N ASP A 245 -0.59 5.84 15.17
CA ASP A 245 -0.37 6.69 16.34
C ASP A 245 0.59 6.11 17.39
N THR A 246 1.62 5.38 16.95
CA THR A 246 2.66 4.82 17.81
C THR A 246 3.96 5.62 17.77
N ILE A 247 4.76 5.47 18.82
CA ILE A 247 6.15 5.93 18.87
C ILE A 247 7.01 4.70 19.17
N THR A 248 7.83 4.30 18.20
CA THR A 248 8.73 3.15 18.32
C THR A 248 10.13 3.63 18.71
N PRO A 249 10.77 3.03 19.72
CA PRO A 249 12.19 3.30 19.99
C PRO A 249 13.07 2.97 18.77
N GLU A 250 14.01 3.85 18.45
CA GLU A 250 14.93 3.66 17.31
C GLU A 250 15.71 2.35 17.38
N THR A 251 16.04 1.90 18.60
CA THR A 251 16.74 0.64 18.85
C THR A 251 15.96 -0.62 18.44
N GLN A 252 14.67 -0.50 18.17
CA GLN A 252 13.82 -1.61 17.68
C GLN A 252 13.77 -1.69 16.15
N LEU A 253 14.31 -0.69 15.44
CA LEU A 253 14.33 -0.67 13.99
C LEU A 253 15.56 -1.42 13.44
N PRO A 254 15.45 -2.03 12.25
CA PRO A 254 14.26 -2.12 11.41
C PRO A 254 13.26 -3.17 11.93
N LEU A 255 11.96 -2.94 11.71
CA LEU A 255 10.93 -3.95 11.92
C LEU A 255 10.67 -4.65 10.58
N THR A 256 11.05 -5.92 10.50
CA THR A 256 10.90 -6.75 9.30
C THR A 256 9.80 -7.79 9.54
N LEU A 257 8.68 -7.64 8.85
CA LEU A 257 7.48 -8.43 9.06
C LEU A 257 7.08 -9.12 7.77
N THR A 258 6.58 -10.35 7.88
CA THR A 258 5.94 -11.05 6.76
C THR A 258 4.55 -11.52 7.18
N SER A 259 3.59 -11.45 6.28
CA SER A 259 2.21 -11.74 6.62
C SER A 259 1.47 -12.44 5.49
N TYR A 260 0.65 -13.40 5.87
CA TYR A 260 -0.34 -14.04 5.01
C TYR A 260 -1.69 -13.37 5.18
N SER A 261 -2.41 -13.18 4.09
CA SER A 261 -3.83 -12.84 4.13
C SER A 261 -4.58 -13.24 2.87
N PRO A 262 -5.90 -13.46 2.95
CA PRO A 262 -6.77 -13.23 1.80
C PRO A 262 -6.72 -11.75 1.42
N CYS A 263 -6.94 -11.47 0.16
CA CYS A 263 -6.98 -10.14 -0.43
C CYS A 263 -8.27 -9.99 -1.22
N PHE A 264 -8.96 -8.88 -1.05
CA PHE A 264 -10.23 -8.60 -1.70
C PHE A 264 -10.13 -7.31 -2.51
N ARG A 265 -10.39 -7.37 -3.82
CA ARG A 265 -10.29 -6.22 -4.71
C ARG A 265 -11.48 -6.13 -5.63
N LYS A 266 -12.08 -4.95 -5.72
CA LYS A 266 -13.17 -4.68 -6.67
C LYS A 266 -12.73 -4.76 -8.13
N GLU A 267 -11.44 -4.52 -8.41
CA GLU A 267 -10.88 -4.46 -9.77
C GLU A 267 -11.67 -3.53 -10.70
N LYS A 268 -12.21 -2.44 -10.15
CA LYS A 268 -13.06 -1.49 -10.88
C LYS A 268 -12.24 -0.73 -11.92
N GLY A 269 -12.70 -0.78 -13.18
CA GLY A 269 -12.02 -0.12 -14.29
C GLY A 269 -10.86 -0.90 -14.90
N ALA A 270 -10.58 -2.09 -14.40
CA ALA A 270 -9.60 -2.97 -15.00
C ALA A 270 -10.21 -3.68 -16.22
N HIS A 271 -9.83 -3.24 -17.41
CA HIS A 271 -10.15 -3.88 -18.69
C HIS A 271 -8.87 -4.42 -19.30
N GLY A 272 -8.81 -5.68 -19.65
CA GLY A 272 -7.61 -6.28 -20.27
C GLY A 272 -7.77 -7.72 -20.67
N ILE A 273 -6.81 -8.19 -21.42
CA ILE A 273 -6.78 -9.37 -22.30
C ILE A 273 -7.05 -10.72 -21.60
N GLU A 274 -7.01 -10.81 -20.26
CA GLU A 274 -7.18 -12.09 -19.55
C GLU A 274 -8.29 -12.04 -18.51
N GLU A 275 -9.51 -11.73 -18.94
CA GLU A 275 -10.71 -11.83 -18.10
C GLU A 275 -11.06 -13.28 -17.72
N ARG A 276 -10.57 -14.28 -18.50
CA ARG A 276 -10.75 -15.70 -18.22
C ARG A 276 -9.62 -16.21 -17.32
N GLY A 277 -9.96 -17.00 -16.30
CA GLY A 277 -8.99 -17.68 -15.44
C GLY A 277 -8.71 -16.95 -14.14
N VAL A 278 -7.48 -17.02 -13.65
CA VAL A 278 -7.10 -16.56 -12.31
C VAL A 278 -6.12 -15.38 -12.31
N TYR A 279 -5.88 -14.76 -13.46
CA TYR A 279 -4.92 -13.64 -13.57
C TYR A 279 -5.41 -12.38 -12.85
N ARG A 280 -6.70 -12.04 -13.01
CA ARG A 280 -7.34 -10.89 -12.38
C ARG A 280 -8.66 -11.31 -11.73
N ILE A 281 -8.69 -11.27 -10.41
CA ILE A 281 -9.76 -11.86 -9.60
C ILE A 281 -10.07 -10.98 -8.39
N HIS A 282 -11.29 -11.10 -7.87
CA HIS A 282 -11.78 -10.30 -6.74
C HIS A 282 -11.30 -10.82 -5.39
N GLN A 283 -10.96 -12.10 -5.29
CA GLN A 283 -10.47 -12.74 -4.07
C GLN A 283 -9.26 -13.60 -4.40
N PHE A 284 -8.15 -13.38 -3.69
CA PHE A 284 -6.95 -14.20 -3.78
C PHE A 284 -6.21 -14.19 -2.45
N GLU A 285 -5.15 -14.96 -2.35
CA GLU A 285 -4.31 -15.01 -1.16
C GLU A 285 -2.91 -14.49 -1.49
N LYS A 286 -2.24 -13.94 -0.49
CA LYS A 286 -0.92 -13.35 -0.67
C LYS A 286 -0.07 -13.50 0.58
N GLN A 287 1.21 -13.84 0.40
CA GLN A 287 2.25 -13.62 1.38
C GLN A 287 2.96 -12.32 1.05
N GLU A 288 3.05 -11.43 2.02
CA GLU A 288 3.60 -10.07 1.90
C GLU A 288 4.82 -9.90 2.79
N MET A 289 5.72 -8.99 2.45
CA MET A 289 6.78 -8.50 3.32
C MET A 289 6.67 -6.99 3.52
N ILE A 290 6.83 -6.55 4.76
CA ILE A 290 6.69 -5.17 5.19
C ILE A 290 7.93 -4.80 6.02
N VAL A 291 8.47 -3.61 5.77
CA VAL A 291 9.56 -3.05 6.53
C VAL A 291 9.17 -1.67 7.05
N VAL A 292 9.43 -1.45 8.34
CA VAL A 292 9.40 -0.13 8.98
C VAL A 292 10.83 0.17 9.43
N CYS A 293 11.44 1.22 8.90
CA CYS A 293 12.86 1.49 9.10
C CYS A 293 13.16 2.98 9.23
N LYS A 294 14.43 3.28 9.49
CA LYS A 294 14.97 4.65 9.44
C LYS A 294 14.95 5.18 8.00
N PRO A 295 14.78 6.50 7.79
CA PRO A 295 14.76 7.08 6.44
C PRO A 295 16.00 6.72 5.60
N GLU A 296 17.19 6.75 6.17
CA GLU A 296 18.46 6.46 5.49
C GLU A 296 18.63 4.98 5.11
N GLU A 297 17.88 4.07 5.75
CA GLU A 297 17.95 2.63 5.47
C GLU A 297 16.99 2.22 4.34
N SER A 298 16.01 3.06 3.99
CA SER A 298 14.95 2.67 3.05
C SER A 298 15.45 2.29 1.64
N PRO A 299 16.50 2.90 1.06
CA PRO A 299 17.03 2.44 -0.23
C PRO A 299 17.59 1.01 -0.18
N MET A 300 18.32 0.68 0.87
CA MET A 300 18.87 -0.66 1.08
C MET A 300 17.75 -1.70 1.26
N TRP A 301 16.71 -1.36 2.03
CA TRP A 301 15.57 -2.27 2.23
C TRP A 301 14.76 -2.44 0.95
N TYR A 302 14.62 -1.41 0.15
CA TYR A 302 13.99 -1.50 -1.16
C TYR A 302 14.66 -2.57 -2.04
N ASP A 303 15.99 -2.54 -2.14
CA ASP A 303 16.75 -3.51 -2.91
C ASP A 303 16.61 -4.94 -2.34
N LYS A 304 16.68 -5.10 -1.03
CA LYS A 304 16.48 -6.41 -0.38
C LYS A 304 15.09 -6.98 -0.60
N LEU A 305 14.05 -6.14 -0.63
CA LEU A 305 12.67 -6.60 -0.77
C LEU A 305 12.39 -7.16 -2.16
N TRP A 306 12.75 -6.46 -3.23
CA TRP A 306 12.55 -7.03 -4.58
C TRP A 306 13.44 -8.24 -4.83
N GLN A 307 14.67 -8.26 -4.30
CA GLN A 307 15.57 -9.41 -4.39
C GLN A 307 14.98 -10.66 -3.73
N ASN A 308 14.29 -10.52 -2.60
CA ASN A 308 13.62 -11.65 -1.95
C ASN A 308 12.58 -12.32 -2.87
N THR A 309 11.80 -11.54 -3.61
CA THR A 309 10.85 -12.11 -4.58
C THR A 309 11.56 -12.79 -5.74
N VAL A 310 12.61 -12.17 -6.29
CA VAL A 310 13.46 -12.78 -7.31
C VAL A 310 14.00 -14.13 -6.84
N ASP A 311 14.59 -14.17 -5.66
CA ASP A 311 15.19 -15.39 -5.09
C ASP A 311 14.15 -16.48 -4.87
N LEU A 312 12.94 -16.13 -4.40
CA LEU A 312 11.85 -17.08 -4.23
C LEU A 312 11.47 -17.75 -5.56
N PHE A 313 11.23 -16.95 -6.60
CA PHE A 313 10.86 -17.46 -7.93
C PHE A 313 12.01 -18.27 -8.54
N ARG A 314 13.24 -17.80 -8.42
CA ARG A 314 14.43 -18.53 -8.89
C ARG A 314 14.66 -19.86 -8.18
N SER A 315 14.32 -19.94 -6.90
CA SER A 315 14.38 -21.22 -6.15
C SER A 315 13.41 -22.28 -6.69
N MET A 316 12.39 -21.86 -7.41
CA MET A 316 11.42 -22.73 -8.10
C MET A 316 11.69 -22.84 -9.62
N ASP A 317 12.88 -22.46 -10.06
CA ASP A 317 13.35 -22.51 -11.46
C ASP A 317 12.55 -21.62 -12.43
N ILE A 318 11.84 -20.61 -11.94
CA ILE A 318 11.07 -19.68 -12.76
C ILE A 318 11.94 -18.48 -13.13
N PRO A 319 12.18 -18.21 -14.43
CA PRO A 319 12.87 -17.00 -14.86
C PRO A 319 12.04 -15.75 -14.56
N VAL A 320 12.72 -14.72 -14.06
CA VAL A 320 12.09 -13.43 -13.73
C VAL A 320 12.94 -12.28 -14.25
N ARG A 321 12.32 -11.10 -14.35
CA ARG A 321 13.01 -9.83 -14.54
C ARG A 321 12.49 -8.77 -13.59
N THR A 322 13.26 -7.71 -13.41
CA THR A 322 12.85 -6.53 -12.64
C THR A 322 12.65 -5.33 -13.57
N LEU A 323 11.58 -4.58 -13.30
CA LEU A 323 11.24 -3.35 -14.01
C LEU A 323 11.14 -2.20 -13.01
N GLU A 324 11.92 -1.15 -13.21
CA GLU A 324 11.73 0.11 -12.49
C GLU A 324 10.52 0.83 -13.07
N CYS A 325 9.53 1.10 -12.22
CA CYS A 325 8.33 1.81 -12.63
C CYS A 325 8.65 3.28 -12.92
N CYS A 326 8.15 3.79 -14.03
CA CYS A 326 8.32 5.19 -14.39
C CYS A 326 7.37 6.10 -13.60
N SER A 327 7.63 7.39 -13.66
CA SER A 327 6.96 8.41 -12.84
C SER A 327 5.43 8.44 -13.01
N GLY A 328 4.92 8.20 -14.22
CA GLY A 328 3.49 8.20 -14.52
C GLY A 328 2.76 6.94 -14.07
N ASP A 329 3.50 5.82 -13.89
CA ASP A 329 2.96 4.55 -13.39
C ASP A 329 2.95 4.46 -11.85
N LEU A 330 3.73 5.31 -11.17
CA LEU A 330 3.78 5.32 -9.72
C LEU A 330 2.48 5.80 -9.07
N ALA A 331 1.90 5.02 -8.16
CA ALA A 331 0.82 5.48 -7.28
C ALA A 331 1.25 6.70 -6.44
N ASP A 332 0.28 7.50 -5.99
CA ASP A 332 0.54 8.81 -5.40
C ASP A 332 1.37 8.79 -4.09
N LEU A 333 1.33 7.70 -3.34
CA LEU A 333 2.09 7.58 -2.10
C LEU A 333 3.52 7.08 -2.31
N LYS A 334 3.81 6.46 -3.46
CA LYS A 334 5.10 5.82 -3.73
C LYS A 334 6.18 6.84 -4.05
N VAL A 335 7.34 6.65 -3.46
CA VAL A 335 8.60 7.35 -3.79
C VAL A 335 9.30 6.66 -4.95
N LYS A 336 9.27 5.32 -4.93
CA LYS A 336 9.91 4.45 -5.91
C LYS A 336 9.22 3.09 -5.93
N SER A 337 9.16 2.43 -7.10
CA SER A 337 8.57 1.10 -7.22
C SER A 337 9.31 0.28 -8.27
N CYS A 338 9.46 -1.02 -7.98
CA CYS A 338 10.04 -1.99 -8.89
C CYS A 338 9.10 -3.19 -8.99
N ASP A 339 8.68 -3.52 -10.20
CA ASP A 339 7.92 -4.73 -10.45
C ASP A 339 8.85 -5.92 -10.69
N VAL A 340 8.47 -7.07 -10.14
CA VAL A 340 9.06 -8.35 -10.48
C VAL A 340 8.10 -9.07 -11.42
N GLU A 341 8.59 -9.43 -12.59
CA GLU A 341 7.81 -10.13 -13.61
C GLU A 341 8.36 -11.53 -13.86
N ALA A 342 7.48 -12.51 -13.98
CA ALA A 342 7.83 -13.90 -14.31
C ALA A 342 7.66 -14.18 -15.79
N TRP A 343 8.49 -15.08 -16.31
CA TRP A 343 8.42 -15.52 -17.70
C TRP A 343 7.20 -16.41 -17.94
N SER A 344 6.46 -16.12 -19.01
CA SER A 344 5.43 -16.98 -19.57
C SER A 344 5.93 -17.61 -20.88
N PRO A 345 6.29 -18.90 -20.87
CA PRO A 345 6.68 -19.58 -22.09
C PRO A 345 5.57 -19.64 -23.14
N ARG A 346 4.30 -19.70 -22.71
CA ARG A 346 3.14 -19.70 -23.58
C ARG A 346 2.98 -18.37 -24.33
N GLN A 347 3.12 -17.24 -23.62
CA GLN A 347 2.96 -15.91 -24.20
C GLN A 347 4.29 -15.38 -24.80
N LYS A 348 5.41 -16.00 -24.48
CA LYS A 348 6.77 -15.55 -24.83
C LYS A 348 7.04 -14.13 -24.35
N LYS A 349 6.54 -13.80 -23.16
CA LYS A 349 6.71 -12.50 -22.52
C LYS A 349 6.74 -12.67 -20.99
N TYR A 350 7.19 -11.62 -20.32
CA TYR A 350 7.10 -11.51 -18.86
C TYR A 350 5.77 -10.88 -18.44
N PHE A 351 5.30 -11.18 -17.24
CA PHE A 351 4.13 -10.56 -16.62
C PHE A 351 4.35 -10.37 -15.12
N GLU A 352 3.74 -9.34 -14.56
CA GLU A 352 3.90 -8.94 -13.16
C GLU A 352 3.41 -10.02 -12.18
N VAL A 353 4.28 -10.37 -11.22
CA VAL A 353 4.01 -11.29 -10.11
C VAL A 353 4.24 -10.67 -8.74
N GLY A 354 4.84 -9.50 -8.68
CA GLY A 354 5.06 -8.75 -7.45
C GLY A 354 5.45 -7.31 -7.75
N SER A 355 5.12 -6.40 -6.83
CA SER A 355 5.46 -4.98 -6.93
C SER A 355 6.04 -4.51 -5.60
N CYS A 356 7.33 -4.18 -5.63
CA CYS A 356 8.07 -3.62 -4.51
C CYS A 356 7.87 -2.11 -4.44
N SER A 357 7.55 -1.59 -3.27
CA SER A 357 7.26 -0.17 -3.09
C SER A 357 8.03 0.42 -1.91
N ASN A 358 8.68 1.57 -2.15
CA ASN A 358 9.15 2.47 -1.11
C ASN A 358 8.16 3.64 -1.02
N LEU A 359 7.52 3.80 0.14
CA LEU A 359 6.54 4.86 0.40
C LEU A 359 7.18 6.07 1.10
N GLY A 360 8.46 5.99 1.45
CA GLY A 360 9.10 7.00 2.28
C GLY A 360 8.31 7.22 3.58
N ASP A 361 8.06 8.46 3.95
CA ASP A 361 7.29 8.82 5.15
C ASP A 361 5.78 9.03 4.89
N ALA A 362 5.29 8.75 3.67
CA ALA A 362 3.92 9.10 3.27
C ALA A 362 2.85 8.45 4.15
N GLN A 363 2.96 7.14 4.39
CA GLN A 363 2.05 6.40 5.26
C GLN A 363 2.28 6.76 6.74
N ALA A 364 3.54 6.87 7.16
CA ALA A 364 3.90 7.23 8.52
C ALA A 364 3.37 8.61 8.91
N ARG A 365 3.37 9.59 8.00
CA ARG A 365 2.81 10.91 8.23
C ARG A 365 1.30 10.87 8.39
N ARG A 366 0.59 10.11 7.56
CA ARG A 366 -0.87 9.96 7.65
C ARG A 366 -1.30 9.22 8.91
N LEU A 367 -0.58 8.17 9.28
CA LEU A 367 -0.88 7.29 10.42
C LEU A 367 -0.16 7.68 11.71
N LYS A 368 0.66 8.75 11.68
CA LYS A 368 1.47 9.21 12.84
C LYS A 368 2.38 8.11 13.39
N ILE A 369 3.08 7.40 12.49
CA ILE A 369 4.07 6.38 12.85
C ILE A 369 5.40 7.10 13.11
N ARG A 370 5.74 7.27 14.37
CA ARG A 370 6.90 8.04 14.83
C ARG A 370 7.98 7.14 15.41
N VAL A 371 9.20 7.61 15.33
CA VAL A 371 10.39 7.00 15.94
C VAL A 371 10.93 7.93 16.99
N GLN A 372 11.28 7.37 18.16
CA GLN A 372 12.03 8.07 19.21
C GLN A 372 13.50 7.77 19.01
N GLY A 373 14.26 8.76 18.55
CA GLY A 373 15.72 8.70 18.42
C GLY A 373 16.41 8.58 19.76
N GLU A 374 17.60 7.99 19.76
CA GLU A 374 18.44 7.85 20.97
C GLU A 374 18.89 9.22 21.52
N ASP A 375 18.97 10.23 20.66
CA ASP A 375 19.26 11.63 21.02
C ASP A 375 18.05 12.39 21.59
N GLY A 376 16.90 11.75 21.74
CA GLY A 376 15.66 12.36 22.19
C GLY A 376 14.83 13.01 21.09
N SER A 377 15.29 13.03 19.84
CA SER A 377 14.54 13.54 18.70
C SER A 377 13.35 12.63 18.36
N LYS A 378 12.37 13.19 17.64
CA LYS A 378 11.26 12.41 17.06
C LYS A 378 11.19 12.66 15.57
N TYR A 379 11.08 11.58 14.81
CA TYR A 379 10.94 11.65 13.36
C TYR A 379 9.94 10.59 12.87
N LEU A 380 9.56 10.68 11.58
CA LEU A 380 8.68 9.72 10.96
C LEU A 380 9.47 8.54 10.39
N ALA A 381 8.97 7.34 10.59
CA ALA A 381 9.54 6.15 9.96
C ALA A 381 9.33 6.16 8.45
N HIS A 382 10.17 5.43 7.71
CA HIS A 382 9.89 5.01 6.35
C HIS A 382 9.23 3.64 6.33
N THR A 383 8.32 3.44 5.38
CA THR A 383 7.61 2.17 5.18
C THR A 383 7.84 1.64 3.77
N LEU A 384 8.04 0.34 3.68
CA LEU A 384 8.23 -0.38 2.43
C LEU A 384 7.43 -1.68 2.46
N ASN A 385 7.05 -2.14 1.29
CA ASN A 385 6.41 -3.44 1.12
C ASN A 385 6.78 -4.08 -0.20
N ASN A 386 6.61 -5.40 -0.27
CA ASN A 386 6.65 -6.15 -1.50
C ASN A 386 5.87 -7.45 -1.35
N THR A 387 5.31 -7.93 -2.44
CA THR A 387 4.73 -9.26 -2.54
C THR A 387 5.83 -10.31 -2.49
N VAL A 388 5.76 -11.23 -1.52
CA VAL A 388 6.58 -12.44 -1.55
C VAL A 388 6.05 -13.35 -2.65
N VAL A 389 4.77 -13.70 -2.57
CA VAL A 389 4.05 -14.46 -3.59
C VAL A 389 2.54 -14.19 -3.51
N ALA A 390 1.91 -14.09 -4.68
CA ALA A 390 0.47 -14.12 -4.85
C ALA A 390 0.13 -15.34 -5.73
N PRO A 391 -0.34 -16.45 -5.15
CA PRO A 391 -0.48 -17.72 -5.84
C PRO A 391 -1.21 -17.70 -7.20
N PRO A 392 -2.26 -16.92 -7.42
CA PRO A 392 -2.94 -16.96 -8.72
C PRO A 392 -2.01 -16.67 -9.89
N ARG A 393 -1.26 -15.57 -9.86
CA ARG A 393 -0.26 -15.25 -10.90
C ARG A 393 0.93 -16.18 -10.82
N MET A 394 1.36 -16.53 -9.60
CA MET A 394 2.41 -17.51 -9.39
C MET A 394 2.06 -18.86 -9.98
N LEU A 395 0.81 -19.36 -9.81
CA LEU A 395 0.37 -20.62 -10.39
C LEU A 395 0.42 -20.61 -11.91
N ILE A 396 0.08 -19.49 -12.55
CA ILE A 396 0.22 -19.36 -14.01
C ILE A 396 1.69 -19.56 -14.40
N ALA A 397 2.61 -18.79 -13.81
CA ALA A 397 4.04 -18.90 -14.09
C ALA A 397 4.57 -20.31 -13.77
N PHE A 398 4.16 -20.87 -12.62
CA PHE A 398 4.59 -22.19 -12.18
C PHE A 398 4.17 -23.29 -13.14
N LEU A 399 2.88 -23.33 -13.50
CA LEU A 399 2.32 -24.34 -14.38
C LEU A 399 2.96 -24.26 -15.76
N GLU A 400 3.09 -23.08 -16.34
CA GLU A 400 3.66 -22.92 -17.67
C GLU A 400 5.16 -23.28 -17.72
N ASN A 401 5.96 -22.96 -16.68
CA ASN A 401 7.39 -23.24 -16.64
C ASN A 401 7.74 -24.68 -16.23
N ASN A 402 6.83 -25.39 -15.56
CA ASN A 402 7.07 -26.74 -15.08
C ASN A 402 6.25 -27.82 -15.81
N LEU A 403 5.42 -27.44 -16.80
CA LEU A 403 4.69 -28.40 -17.62
C LEU A 403 5.64 -29.26 -18.44
N GLN A 404 5.34 -30.56 -18.54
CA GLN A 404 6.09 -31.52 -19.35
C GLN A 404 5.28 -31.94 -20.59
N ALA A 405 5.93 -32.51 -21.57
CA ALA A 405 5.31 -32.95 -22.82
C ALA A 405 4.19 -33.99 -22.62
N ASP A 406 4.22 -34.77 -21.54
CA ASP A 406 3.19 -35.76 -21.18
C ASP A 406 2.02 -35.16 -20.40
N GLY A 407 2.00 -33.84 -20.20
CA GLY A 407 0.99 -33.12 -19.44
C GLY A 407 1.20 -33.11 -17.92
N SER A 408 2.22 -33.79 -17.41
CA SER A 408 2.59 -33.72 -16.00
C SER A 408 3.20 -32.36 -15.68
N VAL A 409 3.17 -31.98 -14.39
CA VAL A 409 3.81 -30.73 -13.91
C VAL A 409 4.86 -31.11 -12.88
N ARG A 410 6.11 -30.79 -13.18
CA ARG A 410 7.24 -31.04 -12.28
C ARG A 410 7.11 -30.20 -11.01
N ILE A 411 7.42 -30.81 -9.87
CA ILE A 411 7.51 -30.12 -8.57
C ILE A 411 9.00 -29.87 -8.25
N PRO A 412 9.45 -28.61 -8.24
CA PRO A 412 10.80 -28.24 -7.82
C PRO A 412 11.13 -28.79 -6.42
N GLU A 413 12.38 -29.10 -6.18
CA GLU A 413 12.82 -29.75 -4.96
C GLU A 413 12.41 -29.01 -3.69
N VAL A 414 12.48 -27.68 -3.71
CA VAL A 414 12.12 -26.81 -2.58
C VAL A 414 10.65 -26.91 -2.17
N LEU A 415 9.75 -27.30 -3.08
CA LEU A 415 8.32 -27.46 -2.81
C LEU A 415 7.92 -28.90 -2.44
N ARG A 416 8.75 -29.90 -2.72
CA ARG A 416 8.41 -31.30 -2.44
C ARG A 416 8.03 -31.58 -0.98
N PRO A 417 8.69 -31.00 0.04
CA PRO A 417 8.28 -31.16 1.43
C PRO A 417 6.85 -30.71 1.70
N TYR A 418 6.41 -29.64 1.03
CA TYR A 418 5.07 -29.07 1.17
C TYR A 418 4.02 -29.79 0.31
N MET A 419 4.46 -30.61 -0.65
CA MET A 419 3.64 -31.46 -1.51
C MET A 419 3.67 -32.94 -1.10
N GLY A 420 4.14 -33.26 0.12
CA GLY A 420 4.23 -34.62 0.64
C GLY A 420 5.24 -35.50 -0.10
N GLY A 421 6.34 -34.91 -0.56
CA GLY A 421 7.40 -35.61 -1.29
C GLY A 421 7.12 -35.86 -2.76
N MET A 422 6.01 -35.29 -3.31
CA MET A 422 5.63 -35.46 -4.71
C MET A 422 6.66 -34.80 -5.64
N GLU A 423 7.15 -35.52 -6.63
CA GLU A 423 8.11 -35.01 -7.63
C GLU A 423 7.44 -34.42 -8.85
N ALA A 424 6.23 -34.87 -9.18
CA ALA A 424 5.40 -34.34 -10.25
C ALA A 424 3.92 -34.56 -9.93
N MET A 425 3.09 -33.64 -10.37
CA MET A 425 1.63 -33.84 -10.47
C MET A 425 1.33 -34.52 -11.82
N VAL A 426 0.44 -35.48 -11.82
CA VAL A 426 0.02 -36.21 -13.03
C VAL A 426 -1.42 -35.90 -13.35
N PRO A 427 -1.75 -35.53 -14.62
CA PRO A 427 -3.11 -35.24 -15.02
C PRO A 427 -4.06 -36.40 -14.70
N LYS A 428 -5.28 -36.08 -14.27
CA LYS A 428 -6.29 -37.10 -14.04
C LYS A 428 -6.95 -37.40 -15.37
N LYS A 429 -6.88 -38.66 -15.80
CA LYS A 429 -7.67 -39.09 -16.96
C LYS A 429 -9.14 -38.78 -16.68
N ASN A 430 -9.78 -38.00 -17.55
CA ASN A 430 -11.21 -37.74 -17.48
C ASN A 430 -11.93 -39.11 -17.41
N LYS A 431 -12.61 -39.37 -16.28
CA LYS A 431 -13.52 -40.50 -16.13
C LYS A 431 -14.84 -40.15 -16.76
#